data_7e8822e568bfb4ef4c9d2d6afb031772
#
_entry.id   7e8822e568bfb4ef4c9d2d6afb031772
#
_cell.length_a   1.000
_cell.length_b   1.000
_cell.length_c   1.000
_cell.angle_alpha   90.00
_cell.angle_beta   90.00
_cell.angle_gamma   90.00
#
_symmetry.space_group_name_H-M   'P 1'
#
loop_
_entity.id
_entity.type
_entity.pdbx_description
1 polymer ?
#
loop_
_entity_poly.entity_id
_entity_poly.type
_entity_poly.pdbx_seq_one_letter_code
_entity_poly.pdbx_strand_id
1 'polypeptide(L)'
;MAGTRFSLLRAALFAAALSCPGAALAVDPPYQAQMERLAGAMGSLYFLQPLCGHSEIDWRAEMADLIALDEPEADREARLAGAFNAGYEAYARFYRSCTESAREAMRRLLIQGEEAARDIHSRYAE
;
A
#
# COMPACT_ATOMS: atom_id res chain seq x y z
N MET A 1 68.07 -39.48 29.03
CA MET A 1 68.00 -38.01 29.01
C MET A 1 66.90 -37.60 28.04
N ALA A 2 65.75 -37.42 28.59
CA ALA A 2 64.56 -37.18 27.84
C ALA A 2 64.21 -35.67 27.82
N GLY A 3 64.20 -35.07 26.66
CA GLY A 3 63.75 -33.71 26.47
C GLY A 3 62.37 -33.69 25.97
N THR A 4 61.41 -33.49 26.86
CA THR A 4 59.99 -33.36 26.54
C THR A 4 59.71 -31.97 25.99
N ARG A 5 59.40 -31.81 24.68
CA ARG A 5 58.97 -30.61 24.10
C ARG A 5 57.43 -30.53 24.23
N PHE A 6 56.98 -29.70 25.13
CA PHE A 6 55.54 -29.31 25.22
C PHE A 6 55.18 -28.36 24.08
N SER A 7 54.42 -28.90 23.14
CA SER A 7 53.84 -28.11 22.04
C SER A 7 52.56 -27.46 22.52
N LEU A 8 52.59 -26.15 22.78
CA LEU A 8 51.42 -25.35 23.13
C LEU A 8 50.62 -25.10 21.85
N LEU A 9 49.56 -25.89 21.65
CA LEU A 9 48.52 -25.56 20.67
C LEU A 9 47.75 -24.33 21.17
N ARG A 10 48.00 -23.21 20.53
CA ARG A 10 47.12 -22.02 20.66
C ARG A 10 45.87 -22.25 19.85
N ALA A 11 44.79 -22.60 20.52
CA ALA A 11 43.45 -22.57 19.95
C ALA A 11 43.01 -21.12 19.75
N ALA A 12 43.05 -20.67 18.51
CA ALA A 12 42.45 -19.38 18.14
C ALA A 12 40.93 -19.55 18.02
N LEU A 13 40.21 -19.09 19.04
CA LEU A 13 38.74 -18.96 18.98
C LEU A 13 38.41 -17.78 18.04
N PHE A 14 38.02 -18.09 16.82
CA PHE A 14 37.35 -17.13 15.94
C PHE A 14 35.90 -16.94 16.44
N ALA A 15 35.68 -15.88 17.15
CA ALA A 15 34.33 -15.39 17.43
C ALA A 15 33.76 -14.77 16.13
N ALA A 16 32.98 -15.56 15.38
CA ALA A 16 32.17 -15.05 14.28
C ALA A 16 31.03 -14.20 14.86
N ALA A 17 31.21 -12.90 14.87
CA ALA A 17 30.13 -11.96 15.16
C ALA A 17 29.09 -12.07 14.02
N LEU A 18 27.96 -12.75 14.28
CA LEU A 18 26.78 -12.68 13.44
C LEU A 18 26.21 -11.26 13.54
N SER A 19 26.61 -10.40 12.62
CA SER A 19 25.93 -9.15 12.37
C SER A 19 24.59 -9.50 11.71
N CYS A 20 23.51 -9.61 12.48
CA CYS A 20 22.17 -9.57 11.92
C CYS A 20 21.98 -8.16 11.32
N PRO A 21 21.79 -8.02 9.99
CA PRO A 21 21.30 -6.75 9.47
C PRO A 21 19.92 -6.56 10.05
N GLY A 22 19.78 -5.64 11.01
CA GLY A 22 18.47 -5.20 11.46
C GLY A 22 17.73 -4.70 10.24
N ALA A 23 16.63 -5.39 9.85
CA ALA A 23 15.74 -4.88 8.84
C ALA A 23 15.24 -3.52 9.36
N ALA A 24 15.73 -2.42 8.76
CA ALA A 24 15.18 -1.11 9.00
C ALA A 24 13.73 -1.17 8.52
N LEU A 25 12.77 -1.13 9.45
CA LEU A 25 11.36 -0.99 9.11
C LEU A 25 11.23 0.34 8.38
N ALA A 26 10.88 0.29 7.09
CA ALA A 26 10.59 1.50 6.33
C ALA A 26 9.42 2.20 6.99
N VAL A 27 9.61 3.46 7.40
CA VAL A 27 8.55 4.27 7.99
C VAL A 27 7.65 4.74 6.85
N ASP A 28 6.35 4.49 6.97
CA ASP A 28 5.37 4.98 6.01
C ASP A 28 5.42 6.52 5.91
N PRO A 29 5.23 7.08 4.73
CA PRO A 29 5.07 8.51 4.61
C PRO A 29 3.82 8.99 5.33
N PRO A 30 3.78 10.25 5.82
CA PRO A 30 2.67 10.76 6.62
C PRO A 30 1.32 10.77 5.87
N TYR A 31 1.33 10.68 4.55
CA TYR A 31 0.12 10.61 3.71
C TYR A 31 -0.37 9.19 3.40
N GLN A 32 0.28 8.15 3.92
CA GLN A 32 -0.09 6.75 3.60
C GLN A 32 -1.56 6.46 3.86
N ALA A 33 -2.09 6.90 5.00
CA ALA A 33 -3.50 6.67 5.34
C ALA A 33 -4.47 7.37 4.38
N GLN A 34 -4.12 8.54 3.85
CA GLN A 34 -4.91 9.24 2.85
C GLN A 34 -4.85 8.54 1.49
N MET A 35 -3.68 8.02 1.10
CA MET A 35 -3.52 7.23 -0.11
C MET A 35 -4.36 5.95 -0.07
N GLU A 36 -4.39 5.24 1.06
CA GLU A 36 -5.23 4.05 1.22
C GLU A 36 -6.73 4.38 1.15
N ARG A 37 -7.15 5.50 1.74
CA ARG A 37 -8.54 5.98 1.59
C ARG A 37 -8.89 6.33 0.15
N LEU A 38 -8.01 7.02 -0.54
CA LEU A 38 -8.17 7.33 -1.95
C LEU A 38 -8.26 6.06 -2.79
N ALA A 39 -7.34 5.11 -2.59
CA ALA A 39 -7.35 3.82 -3.27
C ALA A 39 -8.68 3.07 -3.04
N GLY A 40 -9.19 3.02 -1.81
CA GLY A 40 -10.47 2.40 -1.48
C GLY A 40 -11.65 3.07 -2.19
N ALA A 41 -11.69 4.41 -2.24
CA ALA A 41 -12.71 5.15 -2.96
C ALA A 41 -12.65 4.86 -4.47
N MET A 42 -11.46 4.85 -5.06
CA MET A 42 -11.26 4.52 -6.48
C MET A 42 -11.70 3.10 -6.81
N GLY A 43 -11.40 2.11 -5.96
CA GLY A 43 -11.87 0.74 -6.13
C GLY A 43 -13.39 0.62 -6.08
N SER A 44 -14.03 1.34 -5.17
CA SER A 44 -15.50 1.40 -5.07
C SER A 44 -16.13 2.05 -6.30
N LEU A 45 -15.55 3.12 -6.82
CA LEU A 45 -15.99 3.80 -8.03
C LEU A 45 -15.76 2.94 -9.27
N TYR A 46 -14.68 2.18 -9.32
CA TYR A 46 -14.39 1.24 -10.39
C TYR A 46 -15.50 0.19 -10.56
N PHE A 47 -16.15 -0.21 -9.45
CA PHE A 47 -17.33 -1.07 -9.48
C PHE A 47 -18.63 -0.31 -9.80
N LEU A 48 -18.89 0.79 -9.08
CA LEU A 48 -20.20 1.45 -9.12
C LEU A 48 -20.46 2.23 -10.41
N GLN A 49 -19.46 2.85 -10.99
CA GLN A 49 -19.68 3.68 -12.19
C GLN A 49 -20.13 2.87 -13.41
N PRO A 50 -19.49 1.73 -13.77
CA PRO A 50 -20.01 0.88 -14.84
C PRO A 50 -21.40 0.32 -14.56
N LEU A 51 -21.71 0.03 -13.28
CA LEU A 51 -23.02 -0.47 -12.88
C LEU A 51 -24.12 0.57 -13.09
N CYS A 52 -23.81 1.84 -12.85
CA CYS A 52 -24.77 2.96 -12.92
C CYS A 52 -24.72 3.77 -14.22
N GLY A 53 -23.93 3.36 -15.19
CA GLY A 53 -23.81 4.06 -16.45
C GLY A 53 -22.40 3.97 -17.03
N HIS A 54 -22.03 4.96 -17.84
CA HIS A 54 -20.70 5.02 -18.42
C HIS A 54 -19.73 5.69 -17.46
N SER A 55 -18.54 5.09 -17.30
CA SER A 55 -17.40 5.74 -16.70
C SER A 55 -16.47 6.23 -17.80
N GLU A 56 -16.16 7.50 -17.81
CA GLU A 56 -15.11 8.08 -18.67
C GLU A 56 -13.71 7.91 -18.04
N ILE A 57 -13.68 7.54 -16.75
CA ILE A 57 -12.46 7.40 -15.96
C ILE A 57 -12.20 5.91 -15.72
N ASP A 58 -11.03 5.45 -16.13
CA ASP A 58 -10.51 4.13 -15.72
C ASP A 58 -9.81 4.25 -14.36
N TRP A 59 -10.59 4.11 -13.28
CA TRP A 59 -10.09 4.22 -11.91
C TRP A 59 -8.95 3.24 -11.59
N ARG A 60 -8.90 2.12 -12.28
CA ARG A 60 -7.82 1.16 -12.11
C ARG A 60 -6.52 1.66 -12.74
N ALA A 61 -6.60 2.24 -13.93
CA ALA A 61 -5.46 2.87 -14.58
C ALA A 61 -4.96 4.07 -13.77
N GLU A 62 -5.89 4.94 -13.31
CA GLU A 62 -5.54 6.08 -12.46
C GLU A 62 -4.82 5.66 -11.17
N MET A 63 -5.27 4.56 -10.52
CA MET A 63 -4.59 4.05 -9.32
C MET A 63 -3.19 3.50 -9.64
N ALA A 64 -3.04 2.83 -10.79
CA ALA A 64 -1.73 2.33 -11.23
C ALA A 64 -0.75 3.49 -11.49
N ASP A 65 -1.23 4.58 -12.09
CA ASP A 65 -0.42 5.78 -12.34
C ASP A 65 -0.02 6.47 -11.03
N LEU A 66 -0.93 6.56 -10.05
CA LEU A 66 -0.62 7.09 -8.72
C LEU A 66 0.45 6.25 -7.99
N ILE A 67 0.35 4.93 -8.06
CA ILE A 67 1.37 4.03 -7.50
C ILE A 67 2.71 4.23 -8.22
N ALA A 68 2.71 4.35 -9.54
CA ALA A 68 3.93 4.57 -10.31
C ALA A 68 4.61 5.91 -9.97
N LEU A 69 3.83 6.96 -9.68
CA LEU A 69 4.35 8.27 -9.27
C LEU A 69 4.88 8.28 -7.84
N ASP A 70 4.24 7.55 -6.93
CA ASP A 70 4.63 7.48 -5.52
C ASP A 70 5.83 6.56 -5.28
N GLU A 71 6.13 5.65 -6.22
CA GLU A 71 7.23 4.67 -6.15
C GLU A 71 7.33 3.97 -4.77
N PRO A 72 6.22 3.41 -4.24
CA PRO A 72 6.22 2.84 -2.91
C PRO A 72 7.05 1.55 -2.84
N GLU A 73 7.58 1.25 -1.65
CA GLU A 73 8.13 -0.07 -1.38
C GLU A 73 7.04 -1.16 -1.52
N ALA A 74 7.45 -2.40 -1.81
CA ALA A 74 6.56 -3.50 -2.17
C ALA A 74 5.41 -3.75 -1.17
N ASP A 75 5.63 -3.57 0.13
CA ASP A 75 4.59 -3.75 1.14
C ASP A 75 3.57 -2.60 1.13
N ARG A 76 4.01 -1.36 0.87
CA ARG A 76 3.11 -0.22 0.68
C ARG A 76 2.27 -0.36 -0.60
N GLU A 77 2.91 -0.77 -1.69
CA GLU A 77 2.22 -1.07 -2.95
C GLU A 77 1.13 -2.11 -2.73
N ALA A 78 1.45 -3.21 -2.03
CA ALA A 78 0.48 -4.26 -1.70
C ALA A 78 -0.68 -3.74 -0.84
N ARG A 79 -0.43 -2.83 0.12
CA ARG A 79 -1.51 -2.20 0.91
C ARG A 79 -2.41 -1.30 0.07
N LEU A 80 -1.84 -0.49 -0.82
CA LEU A 80 -2.62 0.36 -1.73
C LEU A 80 -3.49 -0.47 -2.68
N ALA A 81 -2.91 -1.51 -3.30
CA ALA A 81 -3.66 -2.45 -4.12
C ALA A 81 -4.74 -3.19 -3.32
N GLY A 82 -4.42 -3.59 -2.09
CA GLY A 82 -5.37 -4.20 -1.16
C GLY A 82 -6.53 -3.27 -0.80
N ALA A 83 -6.26 -1.99 -0.54
CA ALA A 83 -7.29 -0.98 -0.27
C ALA A 83 -8.21 -0.76 -1.47
N PHE A 84 -7.67 -0.70 -2.69
CA PHE A 84 -8.45 -0.63 -3.93
C PHE A 84 -9.38 -1.84 -4.07
N ASN A 85 -8.84 -3.05 -3.92
CA ASN A 85 -9.62 -4.29 -4.02
C ASN A 85 -10.69 -4.38 -2.93
N ALA A 86 -10.38 -3.98 -1.70
CA ALA A 86 -11.35 -3.93 -0.60
C ALA A 86 -12.49 -2.95 -0.89
N GLY A 87 -12.20 -1.79 -1.48
CA GLY A 87 -13.21 -0.83 -1.93
C GLY A 87 -14.14 -1.41 -3.00
N TYR A 88 -13.58 -2.07 -3.99
CA TYR A 88 -14.36 -2.78 -5.02
C TYR A 88 -15.29 -3.82 -4.39
N GLU A 89 -14.75 -4.72 -3.58
CA GLU A 89 -15.49 -5.81 -2.94
C GLU A 89 -16.58 -5.32 -1.97
N ALA A 90 -16.36 -4.17 -1.33
CA ALA A 90 -17.33 -3.59 -0.40
C ALA A 90 -18.70 -3.32 -1.04
N TYR A 91 -18.72 -3.01 -2.33
CA TYR A 91 -19.95 -2.74 -3.08
C TYR A 91 -20.36 -3.91 -3.99
N ALA A 92 -19.41 -4.63 -4.59
CA ALA A 92 -19.69 -5.76 -5.47
C ALA A 92 -20.51 -6.87 -4.80
N ARG A 93 -20.38 -7.02 -3.49
CA ARG A 93 -21.18 -8.00 -2.71
C ARG A 93 -22.66 -7.67 -2.64
N PHE A 94 -23.01 -6.39 -2.60
CA PHE A 94 -24.37 -5.95 -2.25
C PHE A 94 -25.18 -5.45 -3.44
N TYR A 95 -24.51 -4.89 -4.45
CA TYR A 95 -25.18 -4.30 -5.59
C TYR A 95 -25.10 -5.16 -6.83
N ARG A 96 -26.27 -5.49 -7.41
CA ARG A 96 -26.40 -6.20 -8.71
C ARG A 96 -26.93 -5.31 -9.81
N SER A 97 -27.51 -4.17 -9.42
CA SER A 97 -28.07 -3.18 -10.33
C SER A 97 -27.87 -1.78 -9.76
N CYS A 98 -27.97 -0.78 -10.61
CA CYS A 98 -27.89 0.60 -10.18
C CYS A 98 -29.17 1.03 -9.47
N THR A 99 -29.13 1.07 -8.16
CA THR A 99 -30.21 1.58 -7.30
C THR A 99 -29.97 3.04 -6.92
N GLU A 100 -30.96 3.69 -6.30
CA GLU A 100 -30.78 5.06 -5.78
C GLU A 100 -29.69 5.10 -4.70
N SER A 101 -29.61 4.07 -3.84
CA SER A 101 -28.55 3.95 -2.84
C SER A 101 -27.16 3.75 -3.48
N ALA A 102 -27.06 3.06 -4.61
CA ALA A 102 -25.81 2.94 -5.36
C ALA A 102 -25.36 4.29 -5.91
N ARG A 103 -26.29 5.10 -6.47
CA ARG A 103 -26.00 6.45 -6.95
C ARG A 103 -25.56 7.38 -5.82
N GLU A 104 -26.24 7.30 -4.66
CA GLU A 104 -25.86 8.07 -3.49
C GLU A 104 -24.49 7.69 -2.95
N ALA A 105 -24.19 6.38 -2.90
CA ALA A 105 -22.87 5.89 -2.52
C ALA A 105 -21.79 6.43 -3.47
N MET A 106 -22.04 6.42 -4.77
CA MET A 106 -21.12 6.94 -5.77
C MET A 106 -20.84 8.43 -5.58
N ARG A 107 -21.88 9.26 -5.31
CA ARG A 107 -21.69 10.69 -5.01
C ARG A 107 -20.80 10.90 -3.78
N ARG A 108 -21.06 10.16 -2.69
CA ARG A 108 -20.24 10.26 -1.47
C ARG A 108 -18.80 9.83 -1.70
N LEU A 109 -18.56 8.78 -2.48
CA LEU A 109 -17.22 8.28 -2.79
C LEU A 109 -16.42 9.27 -3.63
N LEU A 110 -17.06 9.97 -4.57
CA LEU A 110 -16.42 11.04 -5.33
C LEU A 110 -15.96 12.17 -4.41
N ILE A 111 -16.80 12.59 -3.46
CA ILE A 111 -16.46 13.62 -2.47
C ILE A 111 -15.31 13.14 -1.58
N GLN A 112 -15.38 11.91 -1.06
CA GLN A 112 -14.32 11.34 -0.21
C GLN A 112 -12.97 11.22 -0.94
N GLY A 113 -13.01 10.80 -2.20
CA GLY A 113 -11.81 10.72 -3.04
C GLY A 113 -11.21 12.10 -3.29
N GLU A 114 -12.04 13.09 -3.61
CA GLU A 114 -11.60 14.47 -3.80
C GLU A 114 -11.00 15.07 -2.51
N GLU A 115 -11.62 14.84 -1.36
CA GLU A 115 -11.10 15.27 -0.06
C GLU A 115 -9.74 14.63 0.26
N ALA A 116 -9.62 13.31 0.06
CA ALA A 116 -8.37 12.60 0.29
C ALA A 116 -7.24 13.11 -0.63
N ALA A 117 -7.52 13.30 -1.91
CA ALA A 117 -6.57 13.84 -2.89
C ALA A 117 -6.16 15.29 -2.54
N ARG A 118 -7.11 16.11 -2.15
CA ARG A 118 -6.86 17.50 -1.72
C ARG A 118 -6.02 17.56 -0.46
N ASP A 119 -6.29 16.69 0.52
CA ASP A 119 -5.51 16.59 1.75
C ASP A 119 -4.05 16.22 1.47
N ILE A 120 -3.82 15.25 0.58
CA ILE A 120 -2.48 14.85 0.16
C ILE A 120 -1.77 16.05 -0.48
N HIS A 121 -2.42 16.70 -1.45
CA HIS A 121 -1.83 17.83 -2.16
C HIS A 121 -1.52 19.01 -1.23
N SER A 122 -2.47 19.40 -0.37
CA SER A 122 -2.32 20.60 0.47
C SER A 122 -1.31 20.45 1.60
N ARG A 123 -1.10 19.22 2.09
CA ARG A 123 -0.23 18.97 3.26
C ARG A 123 1.15 18.44 2.89
N TYR A 124 1.28 17.78 1.74
CA TYR A 124 2.48 16.97 1.45
C TYR A 124 3.08 17.24 0.07
N ALA A 125 2.40 17.95 -0.83
CA ALA A 125 2.99 18.39 -2.09
C ALA A 125 3.80 19.69 -1.85
N GLU A 126 5.13 19.58 -1.90
CA GLU A 126 6.07 20.69 -1.92
C GLU A 126 6.61 20.93 -3.33
#